data_2d19ad9e78a11fb2f43109be1bcfda6b
#
_entry.id   2d19ad9e78a11fb2f43109be1bcfda6b
#
_cell.length_a   1.000
_cell.length_b   1.000
_cell.length_c   1.000
_cell.angle_alpha   90.00
_cell.angle_beta   90.00
_cell.angle_gamma   90.00
#
_symmetry.space_group_name_H-M   'P 1'
#
loop_
_entity.id
_entity.type
_entity.pdbx_description
1 polymer ?
#
loop_
_entity_poly.entity_id
_entity_poly.type
_entity_poly.pdbx_seq_one_letter_code
_entity_poly.pdbx_strand_id
1 'polypeptide(L)'
;MKKLLIFALVLGLHTVAMAQESNGLEKDKAVYLELLGASNLAGINYDARFNDHTRFGWRAGLSFAYGKNSGLFDWGSDVRGYVVPLEVNYLLGSQKNNLELGLGTGLGIYNVHETRIELVNGLASSLTVEQQKPTIGEYRIKTLLAYRESRNTFGYYFFGNIGYRHVSNNGFLFRAGITPAFTFSKDASKKVNFRPYVAFGWAF
;
A
#
# COMPACT_ATOMS: atom_id res chain seq x y z
N MET A 1 9.14 -23.51 21.44
CA MET A 1 8.16 -23.33 20.36
C MET A 1 8.69 -22.46 19.21
N LYS A 2 9.22 -21.22 19.44
CA LYS A 2 9.73 -20.34 18.36
C LYS A 2 10.85 -20.98 17.51
N LYS A 3 11.78 -21.71 18.12
CA LYS A 3 12.89 -22.38 17.41
C LYS A 3 12.41 -23.55 16.54
N LEU A 4 11.34 -24.26 16.93
CA LEU A 4 10.74 -25.35 16.16
C LEU A 4 10.03 -24.83 14.91
N LEU A 5 9.39 -23.66 15.01
CA LEU A 5 8.72 -23.00 13.88
C LEU A 5 9.72 -22.53 12.83
N ILE A 6 10.87 -21.97 13.26
CA ILE A 6 11.96 -21.57 12.35
C ILE A 6 12.57 -22.81 11.68
N PHE A 7 12.76 -23.91 12.41
CA PHE A 7 13.30 -25.15 11.87
C PHE A 7 12.34 -25.77 10.84
N ALA A 8 11.03 -25.78 11.13
CA ALA A 8 10.01 -26.25 10.18
C ALA A 8 9.93 -25.36 8.93
N LEU A 9 10.08 -24.04 9.08
CA LEU A 9 10.12 -23.10 7.97
C LEU A 9 11.37 -23.33 7.09
N VAL A 10 12.53 -23.55 7.70
CA VAL A 10 13.79 -23.83 7.00
C VAL A 10 13.74 -25.21 6.31
N LEU A 11 13.18 -26.24 6.94
CA LEU A 11 12.98 -27.56 6.32
C LEU A 11 11.98 -27.49 5.15
N GLY A 12 10.90 -26.72 5.29
CA GLY A 12 9.93 -26.47 4.22
C GLY A 12 10.56 -25.76 3.01
N LEU A 13 11.47 -24.84 3.25
CA LEU A 13 12.22 -24.14 2.19
C LEU A 13 13.19 -25.08 1.47
N HIS A 14 13.85 -26.02 2.19
CA HIS A 14 14.74 -27.01 1.57
C HIS A 14 14.00 -28.03 0.69
N THR A 15 12.83 -28.51 1.10
CA THR A 15 12.04 -29.45 0.30
C THR A 15 11.49 -28.79 -0.97
N VAL A 16 11.17 -27.50 -0.93
CA VAL A 16 10.74 -26.73 -2.11
C VAL A 16 11.93 -26.49 -3.06
N ALA A 17 13.13 -26.26 -2.54
CA ALA A 17 14.33 -26.04 -3.36
C ALA A 17 14.77 -27.31 -4.13
N MET A 18 14.56 -28.51 -3.58
CA MET A 18 14.90 -29.79 -4.23
C MET A 18 13.88 -30.22 -5.30
N ALA A 19 12.66 -29.66 -5.28
CA ALA A 19 11.65 -29.91 -6.32
C ALA A 19 11.88 -29.06 -7.58
N GLN A 20 12.98 -28.33 -7.66
CA GLN A 20 13.28 -27.30 -8.66
C GLN A 20 14.14 -27.79 -9.83
N GLU A 21 14.15 -29.10 -10.13
CA GLU A 21 14.74 -29.53 -11.40
C GLU A 21 13.87 -29.11 -12.58
N SER A 22 14.37 -28.06 -13.22
CA SER A 22 14.35 -27.80 -14.65
C SER A 22 13.04 -27.87 -15.42
N ASN A 23 12.18 -26.88 -15.29
CA ASN A 23 11.52 -26.35 -16.49
C ASN A 23 11.13 -24.90 -16.17
N GLY A 24 11.77 -23.96 -16.83
CA GLY A 24 11.44 -22.55 -16.75
C GLY A 24 9.95 -22.32 -17.02
N LEU A 25 9.44 -21.17 -16.65
CA LEU A 25 8.03 -20.85 -16.85
C LEU A 25 7.74 -20.72 -18.35
N GLU A 26 6.68 -21.39 -18.83
CA GLU A 26 6.24 -21.25 -20.22
C GLU A 26 5.69 -19.86 -20.52
N LYS A 27 5.11 -19.21 -19.49
CA LYS A 27 4.53 -17.87 -19.57
C LYS A 27 5.32 -16.94 -18.68
N ASP A 28 6.10 -16.08 -19.30
CA ASP A 28 7.09 -15.21 -18.65
C ASP A 28 6.61 -13.77 -18.43
N LYS A 29 5.45 -13.41 -18.99
CA LYS A 29 4.83 -12.09 -18.87
C LYS A 29 3.40 -12.19 -18.40
N ALA A 30 2.93 -11.15 -17.70
CA ALA A 30 1.55 -11.07 -17.27
C ALA A 30 1.08 -9.62 -17.12
N VAL A 31 -0.21 -9.40 -17.37
CA VAL A 31 -0.93 -8.18 -17.04
C VAL A 31 -2.08 -8.53 -16.11
N TYR A 32 -2.24 -7.77 -15.04
CA TYR A 32 -3.29 -8.05 -14.06
C TYR A 32 -3.76 -6.83 -13.30
N LEU A 33 -5.00 -6.89 -12.85
CA LEU A 33 -5.58 -5.97 -11.88
C LEU A 33 -5.32 -6.53 -10.48
N GLU A 34 -4.75 -5.71 -9.60
CA GLU A 34 -4.54 -6.03 -8.18
C GLU A 34 -5.39 -5.10 -7.33
N LEU A 35 -6.10 -5.68 -6.38
CA LEU A 35 -6.87 -4.99 -5.36
C LEU A 35 -6.11 -5.08 -4.04
N LEU A 36 -5.98 -3.93 -3.38
CA LEU A 36 -5.25 -3.77 -2.12
C LEU A 36 -3.73 -4.04 -2.28
N GLY A 37 -3.08 -4.53 -1.23
CA GLY A 37 -1.66 -4.86 -1.25
C GLY A 37 -0.75 -3.70 -1.63
N ALA A 38 0.20 -3.95 -2.53
CA ALA A 38 1.13 -2.95 -3.04
C ALA A 38 0.44 -1.93 -3.96
N SER A 39 -0.69 -2.29 -4.56
CA SER A 39 -1.51 -1.40 -5.39
C SER A 39 -2.44 -0.48 -4.60
N ASN A 40 -2.33 -0.47 -3.26
CA ASN A 40 -3.14 0.34 -2.33
C ASN A 40 -4.63 0.01 -2.42
N LEU A 41 -5.46 0.72 -3.19
CA LEU A 41 -6.86 0.38 -3.41
C LEU A 41 -7.03 -0.54 -4.61
N ALA A 42 -6.55 -0.12 -5.77
CA ALA A 42 -6.59 -0.87 -7.01
C ALA A 42 -5.51 -0.39 -7.97
N GLY A 43 -4.95 -1.31 -8.77
CA GLY A 43 -3.93 -0.95 -9.75
C GLY A 43 -3.78 -2.00 -10.85
N ILE A 44 -3.35 -1.53 -12.01
CA ILE A 44 -2.97 -2.38 -13.14
C ILE A 44 -1.47 -2.57 -13.07
N ASN A 45 -1.04 -3.81 -13.20
CA ASN A 45 0.36 -4.21 -13.09
C ASN A 45 0.78 -5.02 -14.31
N TYR A 46 2.01 -4.79 -14.73
CA TYR A 46 2.74 -5.63 -15.67
C TYR A 46 3.87 -6.35 -14.92
N ASP A 47 3.98 -7.63 -15.14
CA ASP A 47 4.99 -8.50 -14.55
C ASP A 47 5.72 -9.24 -15.66
N ALA A 48 7.04 -9.33 -15.56
CA ALA A 48 7.86 -10.05 -16.53
C ALA A 48 9.05 -10.72 -15.84
N ARG A 49 9.50 -11.81 -16.43
CA ARG A 49 10.73 -12.48 -16.00
C ARG A 49 11.94 -11.76 -16.59
N PHE A 50 13.09 -11.77 -15.90
CA PHE A 50 14.30 -11.11 -16.37
C PHE A 50 14.88 -11.77 -17.63
N ASN A 51 14.80 -13.08 -17.73
CA ASN A 51 15.16 -13.86 -18.90
C ASN A 51 14.11 -14.93 -19.14
N ASP A 52 14.08 -15.45 -20.36
CA ASP A 52 13.18 -16.56 -20.73
C ASP A 52 13.37 -17.71 -19.76
N HIS A 53 12.26 -18.23 -19.27
CA HIS A 53 12.20 -19.37 -18.37
C HIS A 53 12.79 -19.16 -16.96
N THR A 54 13.19 -17.94 -16.58
CA THR A 54 13.62 -17.73 -15.20
C THR A 54 12.46 -17.57 -14.24
N ARG A 55 12.72 -17.84 -12.98
CA ARG A 55 11.75 -17.63 -11.89
C ARG A 55 11.89 -16.26 -11.24
N PHE A 56 12.96 -15.56 -11.57
CA PHE A 56 13.24 -14.22 -11.09
C PHE A 56 12.70 -13.20 -12.07
N GLY A 57 11.97 -12.21 -11.57
CA GLY A 57 11.32 -11.23 -12.40
C GLY A 57 11.08 -9.90 -11.71
N TRP A 58 10.43 -9.02 -12.43
CA TRP A 58 10.08 -7.69 -11.96
C TRP A 58 8.62 -7.37 -12.28
N ARG A 59 8.09 -6.46 -11.54
CA ARG A 59 6.75 -5.92 -11.69
C ARG A 59 6.80 -4.39 -11.64
N ALA A 60 6.02 -3.76 -12.51
CA ALA A 60 5.72 -2.34 -12.48
C ALA A 60 4.22 -2.14 -12.70
N GLY A 61 3.63 -1.13 -12.08
CA GLY A 61 2.22 -0.87 -12.21
C GLY A 61 1.86 0.60 -12.04
N LEU A 62 0.58 0.88 -12.24
CA LEU A 62 -0.04 2.15 -11.90
C LEU A 62 -1.24 1.87 -11.01
N SER A 63 -1.28 2.46 -9.85
CA SER A 63 -2.30 2.22 -8.84
C SER A 63 -2.88 3.49 -8.26
N PHE A 64 -4.11 3.37 -7.78
CA PHE A 64 -4.82 4.43 -7.09
C PHE A 64 -4.86 4.14 -5.59
N ALA A 65 -4.40 5.11 -4.80
CA ALA A 65 -4.47 5.09 -3.35
C ALA A 65 -5.68 5.90 -2.87
N TYR A 66 -6.47 5.28 -2.00
CA TYR A 66 -7.57 5.92 -1.32
C TYR A 66 -7.65 5.43 0.11
N GLY A 67 -7.70 6.32 1.07
CA GLY A 67 -7.84 6.01 2.47
C GLY A 67 -8.59 7.09 3.22
N LYS A 68 -9.32 6.70 4.25
CA LYS A 68 -9.98 7.59 5.21
C LYS A 68 -9.45 7.32 6.61
N ASN A 69 -9.48 8.34 7.45
CA ASN A 69 -9.05 8.27 8.85
C ASN A 69 -9.93 7.32 9.71
N SER A 70 -11.09 6.89 9.22
CA SER A 70 -12.05 6.03 9.96
C SER A 70 -12.39 4.73 9.23
N GLY A 71 -11.56 4.25 8.33
CA GLY A 71 -11.81 3.06 7.52
C GLY A 71 -11.16 1.79 8.08
N LEU A 72 -11.51 0.65 7.49
CA LEU A 72 -10.93 -0.67 7.77
C LEU A 72 -9.39 -0.66 7.63
N PHE A 73 -8.86 0.24 6.80
CA PHE A 73 -7.45 0.56 6.62
C PHE A 73 -7.22 1.99 7.08
N ASP A 74 -6.99 2.18 8.38
CA ASP A 74 -6.71 3.48 8.97
C ASP A 74 -5.36 4.02 8.46
N TRP A 75 -5.43 5.06 7.64
CA TRP A 75 -4.28 5.78 7.07
C TRP A 75 -3.88 7.01 7.88
N GLY A 76 -4.59 7.27 8.99
CA GLY A 76 -4.34 8.44 9.84
C GLY A 76 -4.82 9.78 9.26
N SER A 77 -5.16 9.84 7.96
CA SER A 77 -5.67 11.03 7.27
C SER A 77 -6.45 10.64 6.02
N ASP A 78 -7.29 11.54 5.51
CA ASP A 78 -7.94 11.34 4.22
C ASP A 78 -6.90 11.52 3.11
N VAL A 79 -6.59 10.44 2.40
CA VAL A 79 -5.53 10.41 1.38
C VAL A 79 -6.11 9.93 0.05
N ARG A 80 -5.75 10.62 -1.02
CA ARG A 80 -6.00 10.19 -2.41
C ARG A 80 -4.71 10.36 -3.19
N GLY A 81 -4.41 9.45 -4.11
CA GLY A 81 -3.20 9.59 -4.90
C GLY A 81 -3.00 8.52 -5.94
N TYR A 82 -1.97 8.72 -6.75
CA TYR A 82 -1.49 7.75 -7.73
C TYR A 82 -0.12 7.25 -7.31
N VAL A 83 0.08 5.94 -7.45
CA VAL A 83 1.31 5.27 -7.02
C VAL A 83 1.79 4.36 -8.13
N VAL A 84 3.09 4.36 -8.34
CA VAL A 84 3.80 3.42 -9.20
C VAL A 84 4.47 2.40 -8.28
N PRO A 85 3.90 1.20 -8.09
CA PRO A 85 4.59 0.10 -7.43
C PRO A 85 5.64 -0.50 -8.36
N LEU A 86 6.84 -0.69 -7.84
CA LEU A 86 7.96 -1.36 -8.48
C LEU A 86 8.42 -2.50 -7.57
N GLU A 87 8.58 -3.70 -8.12
CA GLU A 87 8.91 -4.89 -7.33
C GLU A 87 9.84 -5.80 -8.11
N VAL A 88 10.74 -6.43 -7.39
CA VAL A 88 11.48 -7.60 -7.86
C VAL A 88 10.90 -8.81 -7.15
N ASN A 89 10.59 -9.87 -7.87
CA ASN A 89 9.94 -11.05 -7.32
C ASN A 89 10.59 -12.36 -7.76
N TYR A 90 10.39 -13.38 -6.96
CA TYR A 90 10.85 -14.73 -7.20
C TYR A 90 9.70 -15.73 -7.02
N LEU A 91 9.57 -16.68 -7.94
CA LEU A 91 8.52 -17.68 -7.95
C LEU A 91 9.08 -19.06 -7.54
N LEU A 92 8.54 -19.60 -6.47
CA LEU A 92 8.88 -20.93 -5.94
C LEU A 92 7.71 -21.89 -6.21
N GLY A 93 7.92 -22.93 -6.99
CA GLY A 93 6.87 -23.92 -7.24
C GLY A 93 6.90 -24.53 -8.64
N SER A 94 5.72 -24.80 -9.20
CA SER A 94 5.53 -25.46 -10.49
C SER A 94 5.23 -24.47 -11.62
N GLN A 95 4.94 -24.98 -12.82
CA GLN A 95 4.46 -24.17 -13.96
C GLN A 95 3.16 -23.41 -13.63
N LYS A 96 2.28 -24.03 -12.86
CA LYS A 96 0.93 -23.48 -12.59
C LYS A 96 0.80 -22.82 -11.23
N ASN A 97 1.42 -23.40 -10.21
CA ASN A 97 1.22 -23.02 -8.81
C ASN A 97 2.55 -22.61 -8.19
N ASN A 98 2.64 -21.37 -7.76
CA ASN A 98 3.86 -20.81 -7.21
C ASN A 98 3.59 -20.07 -5.90
N LEU A 99 4.52 -20.19 -4.97
CA LEU A 99 4.71 -19.22 -3.91
C LEU A 99 5.49 -18.04 -4.50
N GLU A 100 4.95 -16.84 -4.39
CA GLU A 100 5.60 -15.62 -4.85
C GLU A 100 6.19 -14.87 -3.67
N LEU A 101 7.47 -14.53 -3.77
CA LEU A 101 8.18 -13.70 -2.80
C LEU A 101 8.68 -12.46 -3.53
N GLY A 102 8.41 -11.29 -3.00
CA GLY A 102 8.80 -10.03 -3.63
C GLY A 102 9.28 -8.98 -2.64
N LEU A 103 10.09 -8.07 -3.16
CA LEU A 103 10.53 -6.86 -2.48
C LEU A 103 10.38 -5.69 -3.43
N GLY A 104 9.83 -4.58 -2.94
CA GLY A 104 9.53 -3.46 -3.79
C GLY A 104 9.41 -2.12 -3.09
N THR A 105 9.15 -1.10 -3.89
CA THR A 105 8.87 0.26 -3.45
C THR A 105 7.67 0.82 -4.19
N GLY A 106 6.86 1.60 -3.49
CA GLY A 106 5.78 2.40 -4.07
C GLY A 106 6.18 3.86 -4.08
N LEU A 107 6.16 4.49 -5.25
CA LEU A 107 6.43 5.91 -5.44
C LEU A 107 5.13 6.60 -5.84
N GLY A 108 4.71 7.62 -5.10
CA GLY A 108 3.40 8.20 -5.34
C GLY A 108 3.29 9.70 -5.10
N ILE A 109 2.28 10.28 -5.73
CA ILE A 109 1.83 11.65 -5.46
C ILE A 109 0.48 11.54 -4.77
N TYR A 110 0.41 12.11 -3.57
CA TYR A 110 -0.74 12.04 -2.70
C TYR A 110 -1.32 13.43 -2.44
N ASN A 111 -2.63 13.53 -2.49
CA ASN A 111 -3.37 14.66 -1.95
C ASN A 111 -3.88 14.25 -0.57
N VAL A 112 -3.36 14.93 0.45
CA VAL A 112 -3.67 14.67 1.86
C VAL A 112 -4.60 15.76 2.36
N HIS A 113 -5.71 15.36 2.97
CA HIS A 113 -6.66 16.28 3.58
C HIS A 113 -6.56 16.15 5.10
N GLU A 114 -6.16 17.24 5.74
CA GLU A 114 -6.07 17.33 7.19
C GLU A 114 -7.08 18.36 7.70
N THR A 115 -7.77 18.04 8.80
CA THR A 115 -8.58 19.02 9.51
C THR A 115 -7.72 19.67 10.58
N ARG A 116 -7.37 20.94 10.39
CA ARG A 116 -6.67 21.73 11.41
C ARG A 116 -7.65 22.50 12.25
N ILE A 117 -7.44 22.49 13.55
CA ILE A 117 -8.20 23.25 14.52
C ILE A 117 -7.24 24.29 15.10
N GLU A 118 -7.49 25.56 14.82
CA GLU A 118 -6.71 26.67 15.37
C GLU A 118 -7.53 27.45 16.37
N LEU A 119 -6.89 27.77 17.51
CA LEU A 119 -7.41 28.69 18.49
C LEU A 119 -7.07 30.12 18.05
N VAL A 120 -8.04 30.83 17.51
CA VAL A 120 -7.86 32.22 17.16
C VAL A 120 -8.30 33.10 18.34
N ASN A 121 -7.36 33.86 18.86
CA ASN A 121 -7.68 34.92 19.82
C ASN A 121 -8.21 36.13 19.03
N GLY A 122 -9.53 36.25 18.93
CA GLY A 122 -10.20 37.41 18.33
C GLY A 122 -10.56 38.43 19.38
N LEU A 123 -10.30 39.69 19.09
CA LEU A 123 -10.99 40.79 19.78
C LEU A 123 -12.45 40.79 19.36
N ALA A 124 -13.36 40.88 20.34
CA ALA A 124 -14.81 40.86 20.14
C ALA A 124 -15.36 42.08 19.36
N SER A 125 -14.51 42.81 18.67
CA SER A 125 -14.86 44.04 17.96
C SER A 125 -15.54 43.84 16.60
N SER A 126 -15.74 42.61 16.12
CA SER A 126 -16.39 42.33 14.84
C SER A 126 -17.76 41.64 14.92
N LEU A 127 -18.29 41.41 16.10
CA LEU A 127 -19.66 41.01 16.27
C LEU A 127 -20.52 42.23 16.56
N THR A 128 -21.16 42.76 15.53
CA THR A 128 -22.23 43.74 15.65
C THR A 128 -23.43 43.01 16.30
N VAL A 129 -23.45 42.94 17.61
CA VAL A 129 -24.68 42.76 18.37
C VAL A 129 -25.07 44.14 18.86
N GLU A 130 -26.15 44.59 18.27
CA GLU A 130 -26.81 45.80 18.66
C GLU A 130 -27.21 45.73 20.15
N GLN A 131 -26.68 46.66 20.91
CA GLN A 131 -27.09 47.09 22.22
C GLN A 131 -27.12 46.09 23.39
N GLN A 132 -26.05 46.08 24.15
CA GLN A 132 -26.17 46.46 25.57
C GLN A 132 -24.79 46.60 26.18
N LYS A 133 -24.43 47.81 26.66
CA LYS A 133 -23.21 48.04 27.45
C LYS A 133 -23.16 47.08 28.62
N PRO A 134 -22.03 46.38 28.79
CA PRO A 134 -21.41 46.34 30.08
C PRO A 134 -19.99 46.92 30.00
N THR A 135 -19.78 47.92 30.72
CA THR A 135 -18.48 48.38 31.20
C THR A 135 -17.86 47.25 31.99
N ILE A 136 -16.55 47.04 31.77
CA ILE A 136 -15.65 46.20 32.54
C ILE A 136 -15.37 44.82 31.93
N GLY A 137 -14.16 44.71 31.39
CA GLY A 137 -13.49 43.45 31.09
C GLY A 137 -13.36 43.15 29.60
N GLU A 138 -12.15 43.16 29.08
CA GLU A 138 -11.85 42.59 27.77
C GLU A 138 -12.19 41.09 27.78
N TYR A 139 -13.32 40.75 27.23
CA TYR A 139 -13.64 39.33 26.97
C TYR A 139 -12.84 38.87 25.74
N ARG A 140 -11.78 38.13 25.96
CA ARG A 140 -11.10 37.39 24.90
C ARG A 140 -11.94 36.16 24.55
N ILE A 141 -12.68 36.24 23.45
CA ILE A 141 -13.39 35.06 22.91
C ILE A 141 -12.36 34.20 22.19
N LYS A 142 -12.11 33.01 22.71
CA LYS A 142 -11.33 32.00 22.02
C LYS A 142 -12.27 31.28 21.05
N THR A 143 -12.16 31.57 19.77
CA THR A 143 -12.93 30.90 18.74
C THR A 143 -12.10 29.74 18.17
N LEU A 144 -12.65 28.56 18.19
CA LEU A 144 -12.10 27.38 17.53
C LEU A 144 -12.48 27.45 16.04
N LEU A 145 -11.51 27.71 15.19
CA LEU A 145 -11.67 27.61 13.74
C LEU A 145 -11.19 26.24 13.28
N ALA A 146 -12.11 25.44 12.79
CA ALA A 146 -11.78 24.18 12.11
C ALA A 146 -11.78 24.44 10.61
N TYR A 147 -10.64 24.31 9.95
CA TYR A 147 -10.54 24.39 8.49
C TYR A 147 -9.88 23.15 7.92
N ARG A 148 -10.27 22.82 6.69
CA ARG A 148 -9.75 21.67 5.97
C ARG A 148 -8.61 22.14 5.06
N GLU A 149 -7.42 21.69 5.33
CA GLU A 149 -6.24 21.95 4.50
C GLU A 149 -6.03 20.77 3.54
N SER A 150 -5.75 21.07 2.28
CA SER A 150 -5.41 20.08 1.26
C SER A 150 -3.99 20.33 0.78
N ARG A 151 -3.15 19.31 0.86
CA ARG A 151 -1.75 19.41 0.47
C ARG A 151 -1.37 18.27 -0.48
N ASN A 152 -0.73 18.62 -1.58
CA ASN A 152 -0.10 17.64 -2.45
C ASN A 152 1.30 17.31 -1.93
N THR A 153 1.60 16.04 -1.77
CA THR A 153 2.91 15.58 -1.29
C THR A 153 3.39 14.38 -2.09
N PHE A 154 4.69 14.31 -2.31
CA PHE A 154 5.33 13.09 -2.78
C PHE A 154 5.56 12.15 -1.60
N GLY A 155 5.24 10.88 -1.79
CA GLY A 155 5.45 9.86 -0.78
C GLY A 155 6.02 8.59 -1.38
N TYR A 156 6.75 7.85 -0.56
CA TYR A 156 7.28 6.54 -0.91
C TYR A 156 7.17 5.59 0.26
N TYR A 157 7.08 4.31 -0.04
CA TYR A 157 7.12 3.23 0.95
C TYR A 157 7.82 2.02 0.36
N PHE A 158 8.41 1.21 1.23
CA PHE A 158 8.94 -0.10 0.88
C PHE A 158 7.95 -1.18 1.25
N PHE A 159 7.94 -2.25 0.50
CA PHE A 159 7.07 -3.37 0.80
C PHE A 159 7.73 -4.71 0.47
N GLY A 160 7.33 -5.72 1.23
CA GLY A 160 7.51 -7.11 0.87
C GLY A 160 6.23 -7.64 0.23
N ASN A 161 6.33 -8.77 -0.44
CA ASN A 161 5.19 -9.49 -0.99
C ASN A 161 5.35 -10.98 -0.73
N ILE A 162 4.35 -11.61 -0.13
CA ILE A 162 4.31 -13.05 0.11
C ILE A 162 2.93 -13.53 -0.30
N GLY A 163 2.87 -14.38 -1.33
CA GLY A 163 1.58 -14.81 -1.82
C GLY A 163 1.61 -16.05 -2.69
N TYR A 164 0.43 -16.51 -3.01
CA TYR A 164 0.19 -17.59 -3.95
C TYR A 164 -0.10 -17.01 -5.34
N ARG A 165 0.51 -17.60 -6.37
CA ARG A 165 0.28 -17.28 -7.78
C ARG A 165 -0.11 -18.55 -8.52
N HIS A 166 -1.26 -18.52 -9.19
CA HIS A 166 -1.74 -19.55 -10.07
C HIS A 166 -1.81 -19.05 -11.50
N VAL A 167 -1.27 -19.82 -12.43
CA VAL A 167 -1.37 -19.57 -13.87
C VAL A 167 -1.97 -20.81 -14.51
N SER A 168 -3.13 -20.67 -15.14
CA SER A 168 -3.77 -21.77 -15.85
C SER A 168 -3.15 -21.99 -17.24
N ASN A 169 -3.43 -23.14 -17.88
CA ASN A 169 -2.92 -23.45 -19.21
C ASN A 169 -3.33 -22.42 -20.26
N ASN A 170 -4.54 -21.87 -20.16
CA ASN A 170 -5.06 -20.86 -21.07
C ASN A 170 -4.55 -19.45 -20.76
N GLY A 171 -3.71 -19.25 -19.70
CA GLY A 171 -3.14 -17.96 -19.36
C GLY A 171 -3.83 -17.24 -18.21
N PHE A 172 -5.01 -17.66 -17.74
CA PHE A 172 -5.65 -17.00 -16.60
C PHE A 172 -4.72 -16.99 -15.39
N LEU A 173 -4.50 -15.78 -14.86
CA LEU A 173 -3.67 -15.52 -13.68
C LEU A 173 -4.55 -15.18 -12.49
N PHE A 174 -4.31 -15.86 -11.38
CA PHE A 174 -4.83 -15.52 -10.06
C PHE A 174 -3.69 -15.35 -9.07
N ARG A 175 -3.74 -14.31 -8.24
CA ARG A 175 -2.78 -14.09 -7.15
C ARG A 175 -3.52 -13.69 -5.88
N ALA A 176 -3.03 -14.15 -4.73
CA ALA A 176 -3.52 -13.73 -3.42
C ALA A 176 -2.41 -13.83 -2.38
N GLY A 177 -2.35 -12.90 -1.45
CA GLY A 177 -1.30 -12.90 -0.44
C GLY A 177 -1.38 -11.72 0.51
N ILE A 178 -0.24 -11.43 1.13
CA ILE A 178 -0.06 -10.36 2.11
C ILE A 178 1.15 -9.50 1.70
N THR A 179 0.98 -8.19 1.78
CA THR A 179 2.00 -7.19 1.51
C THR A 179 2.31 -6.45 2.81
N PRO A 180 3.35 -6.84 3.58
CA PRO A 180 3.91 -5.98 4.61
C PRO A 180 4.52 -4.74 3.98
N ALA A 181 4.08 -3.55 4.38
CA ALA A 181 4.57 -2.28 3.89
C ALA A 181 5.19 -1.46 5.02
N PHE A 182 6.28 -0.76 4.71
CA PHE A 182 7.08 0.02 5.65
C PHE A 182 7.25 1.43 5.10
N THR A 183 7.03 2.43 5.94
CA THR A 183 7.33 3.82 5.60
C THR A 183 8.25 4.44 6.64
N PHE A 184 9.20 5.25 6.18
CA PHE A 184 10.12 6.00 7.03
C PHE A 184 9.70 7.47 7.18
N SER A 185 8.57 7.87 6.59
CA SER A 185 8.06 9.23 6.74
C SER A 185 7.80 9.55 8.21
N LYS A 186 8.21 10.73 8.65
CA LYS A 186 7.97 11.22 10.01
C LYS A 186 6.48 11.50 10.25
N ASP A 187 5.74 11.80 9.20
CA ASP A 187 4.32 12.16 9.23
C ASP A 187 3.40 10.94 9.13
N ALA A 188 3.94 9.73 9.01
CA ALA A 188 3.15 8.52 8.94
C ALA A 188 2.72 8.07 10.33
N SER A 189 1.42 7.96 10.55
CA SER A 189 0.83 7.47 11.81
C SER A 189 1.18 6.01 12.11
N LYS A 190 1.35 5.20 11.08
CA LYS A 190 1.78 3.80 11.17
C LYS A 190 2.99 3.55 10.29
N LYS A 191 4.10 3.13 10.90
CA LYS A 191 5.35 2.81 10.20
C LYS A 191 5.33 1.45 9.52
N VAL A 192 4.49 0.53 9.97
CA VAL A 192 4.33 -0.83 9.45
C VAL A 192 2.85 -1.10 9.23
N ASN A 193 2.52 -1.63 8.07
CA ASN A 193 1.16 -2.02 7.72
C ASN A 193 1.18 -3.35 6.97
N PHE A 194 0.20 -4.23 7.24
CA PHE A 194 0.00 -5.50 6.57
C PHE A 194 -1.26 -5.42 5.72
N ARG A 195 -1.12 -5.56 4.41
CA ARG A 195 -2.22 -5.42 3.46
C ARG A 195 -2.45 -6.73 2.73
N PRO A 196 -3.60 -7.37 2.89
CA PRO A 196 -3.96 -8.48 2.02
C PRO A 196 -4.15 -7.98 0.60
N TYR A 197 -3.95 -8.85 -0.39
CA TYR A 197 -4.25 -8.54 -1.79
C TYR A 197 -4.86 -9.72 -2.50
N VAL A 198 -5.58 -9.41 -3.55
CA VAL A 198 -6.06 -10.34 -4.56
C VAL A 198 -5.86 -9.72 -5.95
N ALA A 199 -5.46 -10.53 -6.92
CA ALA A 199 -5.27 -10.06 -8.28
C ALA A 199 -5.73 -11.09 -9.32
N PHE A 200 -6.22 -10.59 -10.44
CA PHE A 200 -6.70 -11.37 -11.57
C PHE A 200 -6.16 -10.78 -12.87
N GLY A 201 -5.78 -11.62 -13.80
CA GLY A 201 -5.22 -11.18 -15.06
C GLY A 201 -4.92 -12.30 -16.04
N TRP A 202 -3.97 -12.01 -16.91
CA TRP A 202 -3.57 -12.90 -17.98
C TRP A 202 -2.05 -12.98 -18.11
N ALA A 203 -1.53 -14.20 -18.19
CA ALA A 203 -0.13 -14.52 -18.44
C ALA A 203 0.05 -15.06 -19.86
N PHE A 204 1.10 -14.63 -20.55
CA PHE A 204 1.43 -14.97 -21.94
C PHE A 204 2.93 -15.08 -22.17
#